data_14b4f3693c6a017dbd809d3850a371b7
#
_entry.id   14b4f3693c6a017dbd809d3850a371b7
#
_cell.length_a   1.000
_cell.length_b   1.000
_cell.length_c   1.000
_cell.angle_alpha   90.00
_cell.angle_beta   90.00
_cell.angle_gamma   90.00
#
_symmetry.space_group_name_H-M   'P 1'
#
loop_
_entity.id
_entity.type
_entity.pdbx_description
1 polymer ?
#
loop_
_entity_poly.entity_id
_entity_poly.type
_entity_poly.pdbx_seq_one_letter_code
_entity_poly.pdbx_strand_id
1 'polypeptide(L)'
;MVAIMTGEPEAFSLEKRYGQAEAVLCSAMSIWETVRAVARKRKVGVAVAHAEVETFIADFALRLIAIGESETREAIMAHERYCKGNHPAKLNMGDCFAYACAKTNGAELLYKGNDFALTDLA
;
A
#
# COMPACT_ATOMS: atom_id res chain seq x y z
N MET A 1 -0.03 -2.85 5.18
CA MET A 1 0.71 -4.08 5.58
C MET A 1 1.80 -3.81 6.61
N VAL A 2 2.73 -2.91 6.32
CA VAL A 2 3.91 -2.69 7.20
C VAL A 2 3.51 -2.38 8.64
N ALA A 3 2.56 -1.46 8.85
CA ALA A 3 2.13 -1.05 10.20
C ALA A 3 1.63 -2.22 11.03
N ILE A 4 0.84 -3.12 10.43
CA ILE A 4 0.32 -4.30 11.12
C ILE A 4 1.46 -5.27 11.43
N MET A 5 2.31 -5.57 10.44
CA MET A 5 3.38 -6.54 10.59
C MET A 5 4.46 -6.11 11.59
N THR A 6 4.69 -4.81 11.73
CA THR A 6 5.72 -4.26 12.64
C THR A 6 5.17 -3.69 13.93
N GLY A 7 3.86 -3.83 14.19
CA GLY A 7 3.25 -3.42 15.45
C GLY A 7 3.23 -1.91 15.68
N GLU A 8 3.06 -1.12 14.62
CA GLU A 8 2.97 0.32 14.74
C GLU A 8 1.67 0.75 15.44
N PRO A 9 1.58 2.00 15.97
CA PRO A 9 0.39 2.45 16.73
C PRO A 9 -0.94 2.27 16.00
N GLU A 10 -0.94 2.33 14.67
CA GLU A 10 -2.12 2.19 13.84
C GLU A 10 -2.49 0.73 13.54
N ALA A 11 -1.67 -0.25 13.98
CA ALA A 11 -1.83 -1.66 13.61
C ALA A 11 -3.21 -2.21 13.96
N PHE A 12 -3.70 -1.95 15.17
CA PHE A 12 -5.01 -2.47 15.61
C PHE A 12 -6.16 -1.93 14.75
N SER A 13 -6.16 -0.65 14.50
CA SER A 13 -7.18 0.01 13.68
C SER A 13 -7.16 -0.51 12.24
N LEU A 14 -5.99 -0.64 11.64
CA LEU A 14 -5.83 -1.16 10.29
C LEU A 14 -6.23 -2.63 10.20
N GLU A 15 -5.83 -3.44 11.17
CA GLU A 15 -6.19 -4.86 11.20
C GLU A 15 -7.70 -5.05 11.30
N LYS A 16 -8.38 -4.23 12.10
CA LYS A 16 -9.83 -4.24 12.19
C LYS A 16 -10.48 -3.91 10.84
N ARG A 17 -9.97 -2.90 10.14
CA ARG A 17 -10.47 -2.52 8.82
C ARG A 17 -10.23 -3.63 7.78
N TYR A 18 -9.10 -4.31 7.85
CA TYR A 18 -8.81 -5.47 7.01
C TYR A 18 -9.86 -6.57 7.22
N GLY A 19 -10.19 -6.86 8.48
CA GLY A 19 -11.17 -7.89 8.82
C GLY A 19 -12.59 -7.54 8.40
N GLN A 20 -12.93 -6.26 8.29
CA GLN A 20 -14.25 -5.79 7.89
C GLN A 20 -14.41 -5.65 6.37
N ALA A 21 -13.33 -5.64 5.61
CA ALA A 21 -13.37 -5.50 4.17
C ALA A 21 -13.79 -6.80 3.50
N GLU A 22 -14.60 -6.71 2.42
CA GLU A 22 -14.95 -7.89 1.60
C GLU A 22 -13.72 -8.48 0.92
N ALA A 23 -12.82 -7.60 0.45
CA ALA A 23 -11.56 -7.99 -0.16
C ALA A 23 -10.53 -6.91 0.12
N VAL A 24 -9.30 -7.32 0.36
CA VAL A 24 -8.16 -6.40 0.47
C VAL A 24 -7.24 -6.67 -0.70
N LEU A 25 -6.92 -5.61 -1.43
CA LEU A 25 -6.12 -5.69 -2.64
C LEU A 25 -4.68 -5.26 -2.35
N CYS A 26 -3.74 -5.88 -3.02
CA CYS A 26 -2.35 -5.46 -3.00
C CYS A 26 -1.74 -5.63 -4.40
N SER A 27 -0.66 -4.91 -4.66
CA SER A 27 0.07 -5.00 -5.92
C SER A 27 1.47 -5.56 -5.69
N ALA A 28 2.10 -6.01 -6.77
CA ALA A 28 3.49 -6.45 -6.72
C ALA A 28 4.40 -5.37 -6.14
N MET A 29 4.16 -4.11 -6.47
CA MET A 29 4.94 -2.99 -5.95
C MET A 29 4.76 -2.81 -4.44
N SER A 30 3.53 -2.90 -3.94
CA SER A 30 3.28 -2.78 -2.51
C SER A 30 3.87 -3.94 -1.72
N ILE A 31 3.88 -5.14 -2.29
CA ILE A 31 4.53 -6.30 -1.69
C ILE A 31 6.04 -6.06 -1.60
N TRP A 32 6.66 -5.63 -2.69
CA TRP A 32 8.10 -5.34 -2.74
C TRP A 32 8.50 -4.27 -1.71
N GLU A 33 7.75 -3.18 -1.65
CA GLU A 33 7.99 -2.12 -0.66
C GLU A 33 7.83 -2.62 0.77
N THR A 34 6.82 -3.46 1.01
CA THR A 34 6.57 -4.04 2.33
C THR A 34 7.72 -4.95 2.77
N VAL A 35 8.21 -5.79 1.86
CA VAL A 35 9.38 -6.66 2.14
C VAL A 35 10.59 -5.82 2.55
N ARG A 36 10.88 -4.76 1.80
CA ARG A 36 11.99 -3.87 2.12
C ARG A 36 11.82 -3.20 3.49
N ALA A 37 10.63 -2.70 3.76
CA ALA A 37 10.35 -2.00 5.01
C ALA A 37 10.41 -2.94 6.21
N VAL A 38 9.88 -4.14 6.10
CA VAL A 38 9.92 -5.15 7.16
C VAL A 38 11.36 -5.58 7.44
N ALA A 39 12.13 -5.86 6.38
CA ALA A 39 13.54 -6.23 6.53
C ALA A 39 14.32 -5.17 7.29
N ARG A 40 14.12 -3.90 6.94
CA ARG A 40 14.80 -2.79 7.59
C ARG A 40 14.36 -2.59 9.04
N LYS A 41 13.05 -2.56 9.29
CA LYS A 41 12.51 -2.27 10.63
C LYS A 41 12.78 -3.39 11.61
N ARG A 42 12.70 -4.62 11.17
CA ARG A 42 12.93 -5.80 12.02
C ARG A 42 14.38 -6.27 12.01
N LYS A 43 15.23 -5.65 11.20
CA LYS A 43 16.66 -5.99 11.08
C LYS A 43 16.86 -7.47 10.74
N VAL A 44 16.10 -7.97 9.79
CA VAL A 44 16.21 -9.34 9.28
C VAL A 44 16.59 -9.32 7.80
N GLY A 45 17.05 -10.46 7.29
CA GLY A 45 17.37 -10.59 5.86
C GLY A 45 16.12 -10.49 4.98
N VAL A 46 16.34 -10.15 3.71
CA VAL A 46 15.26 -10.00 2.73
C VAL A 46 14.45 -11.30 2.57
N ALA A 47 15.13 -12.45 2.53
CA ALA A 47 14.43 -13.72 2.39
C ALA A 47 13.50 -14.03 3.57
N VAL A 48 13.92 -13.69 4.79
CA VAL A 48 13.10 -13.85 6.00
C VAL A 48 11.90 -12.90 5.95
N ALA A 49 12.14 -11.64 5.62
CA ALA A 49 11.06 -10.65 5.49
C ALA A 49 10.05 -11.06 4.41
N HIS A 50 10.52 -11.55 3.27
CA HIS A 50 9.66 -12.01 2.18
C HIS A 50 8.76 -13.17 2.62
N ALA A 51 9.31 -14.16 3.31
CA ALA A 51 8.52 -15.27 3.83
C ALA A 51 7.44 -14.80 4.82
N GLU A 52 7.76 -13.85 5.68
CA GLU A 52 6.80 -13.27 6.62
C GLU A 52 5.69 -12.49 5.91
N VAL A 53 6.03 -11.75 4.86
CA VAL A 53 5.05 -11.02 4.05
C VAL A 53 4.12 -11.98 3.32
N GLU A 54 4.64 -13.07 2.75
CA GLU A 54 3.81 -14.08 2.10
C GLU A 54 2.83 -14.73 3.08
N THR A 55 3.27 -15.01 4.31
CA THR A 55 2.40 -15.54 5.37
C THR A 55 1.30 -14.53 5.70
N PHE A 56 1.63 -13.27 5.82
CA PHE A 56 0.65 -12.21 6.07
C PHE A 56 -0.40 -12.14 4.95
N ILE A 57 0.06 -12.18 3.69
CA ILE A 57 -0.85 -12.15 2.53
C ILE A 57 -1.82 -13.32 2.58
N ALA A 58 -1.33 -14.51 2.90
CA ALA A 58 -2.18 -15.70 3.01
C ALA A 58 -3.16 -15.61 4.19
N ASP A 59 -2.68 -15.20 5.35
CA ASP A 59 -3.50 -15.11 6.57
C ASP A 59 -4.64 -14.11 6.44
N PHE A 60 -4.39 -12.98 5.79
CA PHE A 60 -5.42 -11.95 5.55
C PHE A 60 -6.14 -12.12 4.22
N ALA A 61 -5.84 -13.16 3.47
CA ALA A 61 -6.43 -13.45 2.16
C ALA A 61 -6.36 -12.24 1.20
N LEU A 62 -5.20 -11.59 1.14
CA LEU A 62 -4.99 -10.45 0.25
C LEU A 62 -4.98 -10.90 -1.20
N ARG A 63 -5.62 -10.12 -2.06
CA ARG A 63 -5.68 -10.39 -3.50
C ARG A 63 -4.64 -9.57 -4.23
N LEU A 64 -3.73 -10.25 -4.91
CA LEU A 64 -2.75 -9.59 -5.77
C LEU A 64 -3.44 -9.14 -7.06
N ILE A 65 -3.36 -7.85 -7.35
CA ILE A 65 -3.86 -7.27 -8.59
C ILE A 65 -2.71 -6.86 -9.50
N ALA A 66 -2.94 -6.96 -10.79
CA ALA A 66 -1.91 -6.59 -11.77
C ALA A 66 -1.81 -5.06 -11.89
N ILE A 67 -0.61 -4.58 -12.16
CA ILE A 67 -0.36 -3.21 -12.60
C ILE A 67 -0.22 -3.26 -14.11
N GLY A 68 -1.27 -2.86 -14.82
CA GLY A 68 -1.31 -2.84 -16.25
C GLY A 68 -1.36 -1.43 -16.82
N GLU A 69 -1.86 -1.31 -18.04
CA GLU A 69 -1.90 -0.02 -18.74
C GLU A 69 -2.78 1.01 -18.03
N SER A 70 -3.97 0.60 -17.54
CA SER A 70 -4.87 1.52 -16.85
C SER A 70 -4.28 2.04 -15.54
N GLU A 71 -3.63 1.18 -14.77
CA GLU A 71 -2.95 1.56 -13.54
C GLU A 71 -1.77 2.49 -13.82
N THR A 72 -1.04 2.24 -14.89
CA THR A 72 0.08 3.10 -15.30
C THR A 72 -0.42 4.51 -15.62
N ARG A 73 -1.51 4.63 -16.38
CA ARG A 73 -2.09 5.94 -16.70
C ARG A 73 -2.55 6.69 -15.45
N GLU A 74 -3.25 6.00 -14.56
CA GLU A 74 -3.72 6.62 -13.31
C GLU A 74 -2.56 7.02 -12.40
N ALA A 75 -1.49 6.22 -12.35
CA ALA A 75 -0.31 6.56 -11.57
C ALA A 75 0.39 7.80 -12.10
N ILE A 76 0.49 7.95 -13.44
CA ILE A 76 1.06 9.13 -14.07
C ILE A 76 0.20 10.37 -13.78
N MET A 77 -1.13 10.24 -13.85
CA MET A 77 -2.04 11.33 -13.51
C MET A 77 -1.93 11.71 -12.03
N ALA A 78 -1.81 10.73 -11.14
CA ALA A 78 -1.59 10.98 -9.72
C ALA A 78 -0.27 11.70 -9.47
N HIS A 79 0.78 11.30 -10.18
CA HIS A 79 2.07 11.99 -10.12
C HIS A 79 1.95 13.45 -10.53
N GLU A 80 1.27 13.72 -11.64
CA GLU A 80 1.05 15.09 -12.11
C GLU A 80 0.30 15.95 -11.08
N ARG A 81 -0.74 15.40 -10.47
CA ARG A 81 -1.61 16.13 -9.55
C ARG A 81 -1.06 16.26 -8.14
N TYR A 82 -0.43 15.22 -7.61
CA TYR A 82 -0.18 15.07 -6.17
C TYR A 82 1.29 14.79 -5.83
N CYS A 83 2.20 14.87 -6.78
CA CYS A 83 3.57 14.44 -6.54
C CYS A 83 4.30 15.30 -5.51
N LYS A 84 5.28 14.68 -4.88
CA LYS A 84 6.20 15.33 -3.96
C LYS A 84 6.89 16.51 -4.66
N GLY A 85 6.80 17.69 -4.04
CA GLY A 85 7.36 18.93 -4.60
C GLY A 85 6.36 19.80 -5.36
N ASN A 86 5.24 19.25 -5.83
CA ASN A 86 4.20 20.00 -6.57
C ASN A 86 2.89 20.15 -5.80
N HIS A 87 2.65 19.27 -4.82
CA HIS A 87 1.36 19.22 -4.12
C HIS A 87 1.58 18.90 -2.65
N PRO A 88 0.74 19.46 -1.74
CA PRO A 88 0.84 19.14 -0.31
C PRO A 88 0.72 17.66 0.05
N ALA A 89 0.04 16.86 -0.78
CA ALA A 89 -0.05 15.41 -0.58
C ALA A 89 1.30 14.72 -0.68
N LYS A 90 2.22 15.25 -1.48
CA LYS A 90 3.61 14.76 -1.60
C LYS A 90 3.73 13.29 -1.93
N LEU A 91 2.92 12.80 -2.86
CA LEU A 91 2.94 11.40 -3.24
C LEU A 91 4.27 11.03 -3.90
N ASN A 92 4.87 9.95 -3.44
CA ASN A 92 6.02 9.34 -4.09
C ASN A 92 5.56 8.28 -5.12
N MET A 93 6.51 7.57 -5.73
CA MET A 93 6.19 6.56 -6.75
C MET A 93 5.27 5.47 -6.21
N GLY A 94 5.61 4.90 -5.06
CA GLY A 94 4.79 3.84 -4.45
C GLY A 94 3.38 4.32 -4.14
N ASP A 95 3.24 5.53 -3.63
CA ASP A 95 1.94 6.15 -3.34
C ASP A 95 1.11 6.33 -4.61
N CYS A 96 1.73 6.77 -5.69
CA CYS A 96 1.05 6.94 -6.98
C CYS A 96 0.48 5.63 -7.51
N PHE A 97 1.23 4.53 -7.40
CA PHE A 97 0.74 3.22 -7.82
C PHE A 97 -0.32 2.65 -6.87
N ALA A 98 -0.21 2.88 -5.56
CA ALA A 98 -1.25 2.51 -4.60
C ALA A 98 -2.56 3.24 -4.90
N TYR A 99 -2.49 4.54 -5.15
CA TYR A 99 -3.62 5.36 -5.59
C TYR A 99 -4.23 4.80 -6.88
N ALA A 100 -3.40 4.54 -7.88
CA ALA A 100 -3.84 4.04 -9.17
C ALA A 100 -4.57 2.70 -9.05
N CYS A 101 -4.00 1.77 -8.29
CA CYS A 101 -4.62 0.46 -8.08
C CYS A 101 -5.97 0.56 -7.37
N ALA A 102 -6.09 1.43 -6.38
CA ALA A 102 -7.36 1.67 -5.71
C ALA A 102 -8.40 2.25 -6.68
N LYS A 103 -7.99 3.24 -7.48
CA LYS A 103 -8.87 3.92 -8.42
C LYS A 103 -9.40 2.99 -9.51
N THR A 104 -8.52 2.22 -10.15
CA THR A 104 -8.91 1.33 -11.25
C THR A 104 -9.74 0.13 -10.78
N ASN A 105 -9.63 -0.25 -9.52
CA ASN A 105 -10.39 -1.37 -8.94
C ASN A 105 -11.60 -0.91 -8.11
N GLY A 106 -11.89 0.38 -8.07
CA GLY A 106 -12.99 0.92 -7.28
C GLY A 106 -12.84 0.61 -5.78
N ALA A 107 -11.62 0.55 -5.29
CA ALA A 107 -11.31 0.16 -3.93
C ALA A 107 -11.02 1.36 -3.05
N GLU A 108 -11.26 1.20 -1.76
CA GLU A 108 -10.89 2.18 -0.75
C GLU A 108 -9.39 2.04 -0.42
N LEU A 109 -8.71 3.16 -0.22
CA LEU A 109 -7.33 3.16 0.25
C LEU A 109 -7.26 3.01 1.76
N LEU A 110 -6.52 2.01 2.22
CA LEU A 110 -6.13 1.89 3.62
C LEU A 110 -4.70 2.40 3.76
N TYR A 111 -4.53 3.47 4.49
CA TYR A 111 -3.23 4.12 4.63
C TYR A 111 -3.00 4.62 6.06
N LYS A 112 -1.75 4.87 6.32
CA LYS A 112 -1.25 5.46 7.55
C LYS A 112 -0.74 6.87 7.25
N GLY A 113 -0.92 7.80 8.16
CA GLY A 113 -0.44 9.18 7.99
C GLY A 113 -1.38 10.02 7.11
N ASN A 114 -0.82 11.04 6.45
CA ASN A 114 -1.57 12.06 5.74
C ASN A 114 -1.37 12.07 4.23
N ASP A 115 -0.62 11.11 3.67
CA ASP A 115 -0.22 11.15 2.27
C ASP A 115 -1.42 11.22 1.31
N PHE A 116 -2.47 10.45 1.59
CA PHE A 116 -3.66 10.40 0.74
C PHE A 116 -4.81 11.30 1.22
N ALA A 117 -4.67 11.93 2.38
CA ALA A 117 -5.73 12.77 2.96
C ALA A 117 -6.08 13.98 2.09
N LEU A 118 -5.14 14.45 1.28
CA LEU A 118 -5.29 15.61 0.40
C LEU A 118 -5.59 15.21 -1.06
N THR A 119 -5.91 13.94 -1.30
CA THR A 119 -6.30 13.44 -2.62
C THR A 119 -7.80 13.19 -2.68
N ASP A 120 -8.32 12.88 -3.86
CA ASP A 120 -9.73 12.55 -4.05
C ASP A 120 -10.11 11.16 -3.51
N LEU A 121 -9.15 10.38 -3.03
CA LEU A 121 -9.40 9.09 -2.36
C LEU A 121 -9.22 9.17 -0.83
N ALA A 122 -9.28 10.37 -0.28
CA ALA A 122 -9.14 10.59 1.16
C ALA A 122 -10.12 9.78 2.02
#